data_bc1b6f4667ba6c2d70be3240d1c71e92
#
_entry.id   bc1b6f4667ba6c2d70be3240d1c71e92
#
_cell.length_a   1.000
_cell.length_b   1.000
_cell.length_c   1.000
_cell.angle_alpha   90.00
_cell.angle_beta   90.00
_cell.angle_gamma   90.00
#
_symmetry.space_group_name_H-M   'P 1'
#
loop_
_entity.id
_entity.type
_entity.pdbx_description
1 polymer ?
#
loop_
_entity_poly.entity_id
_entity_poly.type
_entity_poly.pdbx_seq_one_letter_code
_entity_poly.pdbx_strand_id
1 'polypeptide(L)'
;MEDTRADVESAINIKDENSERISNSGDAQGNLELEKIVGNLSKRQLKRIKKKEMWLLRKADKRLKERQKTREKRAFARANNIDLGPSRKALKKCTMADSPCKVTVTIDMSFDSLMIDKDIAKLIKQILRCYTLNRRALAPVQFSVTGFSGKSKQEMEKHNGYQHWDVNFQSQSYLEVYDSKKIIYLTSESDNVIDTLQEDFVYVIGGLVDHNQQKGLCHELAQKANVAHARLPLDKFLKMKSRKVLTIDHVFEILLRVTEGITWQDAFLQVLPLRKNAEPMSSPENVPSETVTLDVTGSPEKMDSK
;
A
#
# COMPACT_ATOMS: atom_id res chain seq x y z
N MET A 1 -1.11 30.17 16.49
CA MET A 1 -0.01 29.23 16.13
C MET A 1 0.20 29.06 14.62
N GLU A 2 -0.58 29.73 13.81
CA GLU A 2 -0.45 29.75 12.33
C GLU A 2 0.53 30.79 11.82
N ASP A 3 0.65 31.95 12.48
CA ASP A 3 1.56 33.03 12.06
C ASP A 3 3.04 32.65 12.05
N THR A 4 3.47 31.73 12.92
CA THR A 4 4.88 31.32 13.00
C THR A 4 5.33 30.38 11.88
N ARG A 5 4.39 29.85 11.09
CA ARG A 5 4.69 28.92 9.99
C ARG A 5 5.00 29.67 8.70
N ALA A 6 4.24 30.73 8.45
CA ALA A 6 4.44 31.64 7.31
C ALA A 6 5.77 32.39 7.39
N ASP A 7 6.17 32.83 8.59
CA ASP A 7 7.44 33.53 8.81
C ASP A 7 8.66 32.66 8.57
N VAL A 8 8.59 31.37 8.88
CA VAL A 8 9.67 30.39 8.65
C VAL A 8 9.78 30.01 7.17
N GLU A 9 8.64 29.91 6.47
CA GLU A 9 8.62 29.62 5.03
C GLU A 9 9.10 30.83 4.22
N SER A 10 8.73 32.06 4.60
CA SER A 10 9.22 33.28 3.97
C SER A 10 10.72 33.48 4.19
N ALA A 11 11.25 33.25 5.40
CA ALA A 11 12.68 33.33 5.69
C ALA A 11 13.52 32.27 4.92
N ILE A 12 12.94 31.14 4.58
CA ILE A 12 13.58 30.06 3.81
C ILE A 12 13.58 30.40 2.32
N ASN A 13 12.48 30.95 1.79
CA ASN A 13 12.39 31.39 0.40
C ASN A 13 13.30 32.59 0.10
N ILE A 14 13.44 33.55 1.04
CA ILE A 14 14.35 34.69 0.92
C ILE A 14 15.81 34.21 0.85
N LYS A 15 16.20 33.12 1.54
CA LYS A 15 17.56 32.55 1.41
C LYS A 15 17.79 31.85 0.08
N ASP A 16 16.80 31.16 -0.45
CA ASP A 16 16.91 30.45 -1.75
C ASP A 16 16.95 31.46 -2.91
N GLU A 17 16.17 32.54 -2.88
CA GLU A 17 16.20 33.63 -3.89
C GLU A 17 17.47 34.50 -3.78
N ASN A 18 18.00 34.75 -2.59
CA ASN A 18 19.25 35.49 -2.39
C ASN A 18 20.51 34.65 -2.67
N SER A 19 20.46 33.32 -2.55
CA SER A 19 21.58 32.44 -2.92
C SER A 19 21.91 32.50 -4.41
N GLU A 20 20.93 32.77 -5.26
CA GLU A 20 21.13 32.99 -6.71
C GLU A 20 21.53 34.45 -7.05
N ARG A 21 21.22 35.42 -6.18
CA ARG A 21 21.58 36.85 -6.36
C ARG A 21 22.92 37.22 -5.77
N ILE A 22 23.40 36.54 -4.72
CA ILE A 22 24.67 36.83 -4.02
C ILE A 22 25.92 36.44 -4.84
N SER A 23 25.75 35.69 -5.95
CA SER A 23 26.89 35.51 -6.88
C SER A 23 27.26 36.75 -7.67
N ASN A 24 26.54 37.89 -7.58
CA ASN A 24 26.76 39.03 -8.47
C ASN A 24 26.81 40.43 -7.81
N SER A 25 26.65 40.64 -6.52
CA SER A 25 26.87 41.94 -5.88
C SER A 25 27.07 41.83 -4.38
N GLY A 26 28.20 42.33 -3.90
CA GLY A 26 28.52 42.39 -2.48
C GLY A 26 27.76 43.52 -1.78
N ASP A 27 26.69 43.18 -1.04
CA ASP A 27 25.98 44.13 -0.20
C ASP A 27 25.99 43.71 1.27
N ALA A 28 26.73 44.50 2.06
CA ALA A 28 26.85 44.40 3.52
C ALA A 28 25.49 44.57 4.25
N GLN A 29 24.50 45.20 3.61
CA GLN A 29 23.18 45.47 4.17
C GLN A 29 22.30 44.21 4.28
N GLY A 30 22.38 43.27 3.32
CA GLY A 30 21.65 42.01 3.34
C GLY A 30 22.10 41.07 4.46
N ASN A 31 23.34 41.11 4.86
CA ASN A 31 23.87 40.31 5.96
C ASN A 31 23.38 40.79 7.34
N LEU A 32 23.20 42.09 7.53
CA LEU A 32 22.71 42.68 8.79
C LEU A 32 21.22 42.38 9.03
N GLU A 33 20.40 42.31 7.97
CA GLU A 33 18.98 41.90 8.09
C GLU A 33 18.87 40.41 8.37
N LEU A 34 19.69 39.58 7.76
CA LEU A 34 19.71 38.12 8.03
C LEU A 34 20.13 37.82 9.48
N GLU A 35 21.10 38.53 10.02
CA GLU A 35 21.51 38.39 11.42
C GLU A 35 20.42 38.84 12.41
N LYS A 36 19.63 39.85 12.10
CA LYS A 36 18.49 40.29 12.91
C LYS A 36 17.35 39.26 12.88
N ILE A 37 17.08 38.66 11.73
CA ILE A 37 16.04 37.59 11.58
C ILE A 37 16.49 36.33 12.31
N VAL A 38 17.75 35.95 12.23
CA VAL A 38 18.31 34.77 12.92
C VAL A 38 18.35 34.98 14.44
N GLY A 39 18.59 36.21 14.92
CA GLY A 39 18.61 36.55 16.35
C GLY A 39 17.27 36.39 17.06
N ASN A 40 16.16 36.49 16.34
CA ASN A 40 14.81 36.36 16.88
C ASN A 40 14.24 34.91 16.84
N LEU A 41 15.00 33.96 16.31
CA LEU A 41 14.52 32.57 16.19
C LEU A 41 14.79 31.75 17.45
N SER A 42 13.79 30.96 17.87
CA SER A 42 13.95 30.05 18.99
C SER A 42 15.03 28.98 18.70
N LYS A 43 15.68 28.44 19.73
CA LYS A 43 16.66 27.34 19.62
C LYS A 43 16.13 26.15 18.80
N ARG A 44 14.82 25.89 18.90
CA ARG A 44 14.14 24.81 18.16
C ARG A 44 14.03 25.13 16.66
N GLN A 45 13.74 26.37 16.31
CA GLN A 45 13.66 26.84 14.91
C GLN A 45 15.06 26.82 14.26
N LEU A 46 16.09 27.32 14.94
CA LEU A 46 17.49 27.24 14.47
C LEU A 46 17.94 25.81 14.21
N LYS A 47 17.57 24.86 15.11
CA LYS A 47 17.89 23.44 14.92
C LYS A 47 17.17 22.83 13.69
N ARG A 48 15.93 23.27 13.39
CA ARG A 48 15.19 22.83 12.18
C ARG A 48 15.83 23.37 10.91
N ILE A 49 16.22 24.65 10.88
CA ILE A 49 16.90 25.29 9.73
C ILE A 49 18.22 24.57 9.45
N LYS A 50 19.06 24.41 10.46
CA LYS A 50 20.34 23.69 10.34
C LYS A 50 20.16 22.25 9.86
N LYS A 51 19.12 21.56 10.32
CA LYS A 51 18.78 20.21 9.85
C LYS A 51 18.36 20.21 8.38
N LYS A 52 17.60 21.22 7.92
CA LYS A 52 17.18 21.38 6.52
C LYS A 52 18.37 21.67 5.62
N GLU A 53 19.26 22.58 6.02
CA GLU A 53 20.51 22.89 5.30
C GLU A 53 21.38 21.63 5.12
N MET A 54 21.64 20.92 6.22
CA MET A 54 22.38 19.65 6.16
C MET A 54 21.69 18.58 5.30
N TRP A 55 20.37 18.57 5.27
CA TRP A 55 19.63 17.68 4.39
C TRP A 55 19.77 18.06 2.92
N LEU A 56 19.72 19.37 2.58
CA LEU A 56 19.92 19.88 1.23
C LEU A 56 21.32 19.56 0.70
N LEU A 57 22.35 19.79 1.50
CA LEU A 57 23.74 19.45 1.15
C LEU A 57 23.89 17.93 0.85
N ARG A 58 23.31 17.08 1.69
CA ARG A 58 23.38 15.61 1.50
C ARG A 58 22.48 15.07 0.39
N LYS A 59 21.51 15.88 -0.07
CA LYS A 59 20.52 15.43 -1.08
C LYS A 59 21.17 15.11 -2.42
N ALA A 60 22.12 15.95 -2.85
CA ALA A 60 22.87 15.75 -4.10
C ALA A 60 23.70 14.46 -4.04
N ASP A 61 24.47 14.28 -2.98
CA ASP A 61 25.30 13.09 -2.77
C ASP A 61 24.47 11.82 -2.67
N LYS A 62 23.35 11.88 -1.94
CA LYS A 62 22.42 10.75 -1.85
C LYS A 62 21.89 10.36 -3.22
N ARG A 63 21.48 11.33 -4.04
CA ARG A 63 20.99 11.08 -5.41
C ARG A 63 22.09 10.47 -6.29
N LEU A 64 23.33 10.94 -6.16
CA LEU A 64 24.47 10.38 -6.90
C LEU A 64 24.70 8.91 -6.52
N LYS A 65 24.78 8.63 -5.22
CA LYS A 65 24.93 7.26 -4.70
C LYS A 65 23.79 6.32 -5.15
N GLU A 66 22.54 6.80 -5.12
CA GLU A 66 21.39 6.03 -5.59
C GLU A 66 21.44 5.73 -7.11
N ARG A 67 21.88 6.73 -7.91
CA ARG A 67 22.11 6.53 -9.36
C ARG A 67 23.20 5.50 -9.63
N GLN A 68 24.31 5.59 -8.91
CA GLN A 68 25.42 4.66 -9.03
C GLN A 68 24.97 3.24 -8.64
N LYS A 69 24.35 3.06 -7.48
CA LYS A 69 23.81 1.77 -7.05
C LYS A 69 22.81 1.17 -8.05
N THR A 70 21.96 2.01 -8.66
CA THR A 70 21.02 1.56 -9.70
C THR A 70 21.73 1.13 -10.97
N ARG A 71 22.81 1.84 -11.36
CA ARG A 71 23.65 1.51 -12.52
C ARG A 71 24.37 0.17 -12.31
N GLU A 72 24.97 -0.02 -11.14
CA GLU A 72 25.64 -1.26 -10.75
C GLU A 72 24.67 -2.45 -10.74
N LYS A 73 23.48 -2.27 -10.11
CA LYS A 73 22.43 -3.31 -10.12
C LYS A 73 22.03 -3.71 -11.54
N ARG A 74 21.86 -2.76 -12.45
CA ARG A 74 21.52 -3.03 -13.85
C ARG A 74 22.67 -3.70 -14.62
N ALA A 75 23.91 -3.33 -14.34
CA ALA A 75 25.10 -3.96 -14.92
C ALA A 75 25.22 -5.43 -14.47
N PHE A 76 25.08 -5.66 -13.16
CA PHE A 76 25.09 -7.00 -12.59
C PHE A 76 23.97 -7.90 -13.16
N ALA A 77 22.77 -7.38 -13.25
CA ALA A 77 21.64 -8.11 -13.81
C ALA A 77 21.86 -8.49 -15.27
N ARG A 78 22.45 -7.59 -16.09
CA ARG A 78 22.81 -7.89 -17.48
C ARG A 78 23.90 -8.97 -17.58
N ALA A 79 24.92 -8.89 -16.73
CA ALA A 79 26.01 -9.87 -16.72
C ALA A 79 25.56 -11.28 -16.33
N ASN A 80 24.50 -11.38 -15.50
CA ASN A 80 23.98 -12.66 -14.98
C ASN A 80 22.64 -13.08 -15.60
N ASN A 81 22.18 -12.44 -16.67
CA ASN A 81 20.89 -12.70 -17.32
C ASN A 81 19.69 -12.66 -16.35
N ILE A 82 19.74 -11.79 -15.32
CA ILE A 82 18.67 -11.63 -14.35
C ILE A 82 17.64 -10.66 -14.93
N ASP A 83 16.40 -11.09 -15.06
CA ASP A 83 15.29 -10.20 -15.42
C ASP A 83 14.96 -9.28 -14.23
N LEU A 84 15.05 -7.97 -14.44
CA LEU A 84 14.69 -6.94 -13.47
C LEU A 84 13.21 -6.54 -13.56
N GLY A 85 12.46 -7.20 -14.44
CA GLY A 85 11.08 -6.84 -14.75
C GLY A 85 10.95 -5.57 -15.61
N PRO A 86 9.73 -5.15 -15.94
CA PRO A 86 9.47 -4.06 -16.84
C PRO A 86 10.02 -2.73 -16.32
N SER A 87 10.55 -1.93 -17.23
CA SER A 87 11.09 -0.60 -16.89
C SER A 87 9.97 0.35 -16.46
N ARG A 88 10.31 1.39 -15.66
CA ARG A 88 9.36 2.46 -15.32
C ARG A 88 8.69 3.10 -16.55
N LYS A 89 9.39 3.14 -17.68
CA LYS A 89 8.84 3.69 -18.95
C LYS A 89 7.83 2.72 -19.56
N ALA A 90 8.08 1.42 -19.48
CA ALA A 90 7.15 0.40 -19.94
C ALA A 90 5.88 0.39 -19.06
N LEU A 91 6.04 0.40 -17.73
CA LEU A 91 4.92 0.41 -16.79
C LEU A 91 4.03 1.68 -16.90
N LYS A 92 4.59 2.82 -17.33
CA LYS A 92 3.79 4.03 -17.58
C LYS A 92 2.83 3.89 -18.77
N LYS A 93 3.02 2.91 -19.63
CA LYS A 93 2.13 2.65 -20.76
C LYS A 93 0.94 1.76 -20.40
N CYS A 94 1.02 1.02 -19.30
CA CYS A 94 -0.08 0.22 -18.80
C CYS A 94 -1.03 1.15 -18.01
N THR A 95 -2.16 1.50 -18.61
CA THR A 95 -3.23 2.26 -17.97
C THR A 95 -4.35 1.32 -17.55
N MET A 96 -5.20 1.75 -16.61
CA MET A 96 -6.40 0.98 -16.25
C MET A 96 -7.31 0.76 -17.46
N ALA A 97 -7.41 1.76 -18.35
CA ALA A 97 -8.24 1.68 -19.55
C ALA A 97 -7.78 0.54 -20.49
N ASP A 98 -6.46 0.42 -20.69
CA ASP A 98 -5.84 -0.59 -21.56
C ASP A 98 -5.62 -1.94 -20.86
N SER A 99 -5.88 -2.03 -19.55
CA SER A 99 -5.66 -3.23 -18.78
C SER A 99 -6.58 -4.38 -19.22
N PRO A 100 -6.06 -5.60 -19.36
CA PRO A 100 -6.89 -6.79 -19.57
C PRO A 100 -7.74 -7.11 -18.32
N CYS A 101 -7.30 -6.70 -17.12
CA CYS A 101 -8.03 -6.91 -15.88
C CYS A 101 -9.17 -5.88 -15.74
N LYS A 102 -10.41 -6.36 -15.63
CA LYS A 102 -11.61 -5.52 -15.43
C LYS A 102 -12.13 -5.55 -13.99
N VAL A 103 -11.49 -6.31 -13.11
CA VAL A 103 -11.82 -6.32 -11.68
C VAL A 103 -11.72 -4.91 -11.11
N THR A 104 -12.80 -4.45 -10.49
CA THR A 104 -12.86 -3.12 -9.87
C THR A 104 -12.61 -3.20 -8.37
N VAL A 105 -11.68 -2.40 -7.87
CA VAL A 105 -11.41 -2.24 -6.44
C VAL A 105 -11.59 -0.77 -6.07
N THR A 106 -12.46 -0.48 -5.12
CA THR A 106 -12.69 0.88 -4.61
C THR A 106 -12.38 1.00 -3.14
N ILE A 107 -11.86 2.16 -2.73
CA ILE A 107 -11.66 2.51 -1.32
C ILE A 107 -12.76 3.52 -0.94
N ASP A 108 -13.58 3.16 0.04
CA ASP A 108 -14.63 4.02 0.59
C ASP A 108 -14.04 4.98 1.62
N MET A 109 -14.09 6.28 1.34
CA MET A 109 -13.51 7.35 2.17
C MET A 109 -14.51 8.03 3.11
N SER A 110 -15.68 7.45 3.34
CA SER A 110 -16.77 8.06 4.13
C SER A 110 -16.50 8.16 5.65
N PHE A 111 -15.30 7.79 6.11
CA PHE A 111 -14.97 7.65 7.54
C PHE A 111 -14.22 8.85 8.16
N ASP A 112 -14.19 10.00 7.53
CA ASP A 112 -13.43 11.18 8.00
C ASP A 112 -13.79 11.61 9.43
N SER A 113 -15.06 11.47 9.83
CA SER A 113 -15.54 11.83 11.17
C SER A 113 -15.05 10.89 12.27
N LEU A 114 -14.63 9.66 11.91
CA LEU A 114 -14.18 8.64 12.84
C LEU A 114 -12.67 8.60 13.01
N MET A 115 -11.94 9.44 12.26
CA MET A 115 -10.48 9.46 12.25
C MET A 115 -9.92 10.81 12.71
N ILE A 116 -8.84 10.77 13.46
CA ILE A 116 -8.03 11.95 13.75
C ILE A 116 -7.08 12.25 12.57
N ASP A 117 -6.58 13.47 12.46
CA ASP A 117 -5.72 13.92 11.35
C ASP A 117 -4.50 13.03 11.11
N LYS A 118 -3.92 12.45 12.19
CA LYS A 118 -2.82 11.49 12.08
C LYS A 118 -3.22 10.21 11.33
N ASP A 119 -4.45 9.74 11.54
CA ASP A 119 -4.94 8.50 10.96
C ASP A 119 -5.39 8.74 9.52
N ILE A 120 -5.98 9.90 9.23
CA ILE A 120 -6.22 10.37 7.86
C ILE A 120 -4.90 10.46 7.08
N ALA A 121 -3.84 11.02 7.65
CA ALA A 121 -2.54 11.07 7.00
C ALA A 121 -1.93 9.66 6.76
N LYS A 122 -2.23 8.67 7.62
CA LYS A 122 -1.84 7.27 7.37
C LYS A 122 -2.68 6.63 6.28
N LEU A 123 -3.99 6.90 6.25
CA LEU A 123 -4.90 6.46 5.19
C LEU A 123 -4.39 6.94 3.83
N ILE A 124 -4.11 8.22 3.68
CA ILE A 124 -3.58 8.78 2.43
C ILE A 124 -2.26 8.10 2.01
N LYS A 125 -1.37 7.80 2.94
CA LYS A 125 -0.14 7.03 2.64
C LYS A 125 -0.43 5.62 2.13
N GLN A 126 -1.48 4.97 2.64
CA GLN A 126 -1.89 3.65 2.15
C GLN A 126 -2.47 3.75 0.74
N ILE A 127 -3.30 4.77 0.44
CA ILE A 127 -3.81 5.03 -0.91
C ILE A 127 -2.66 5.31 -1.90
N LEU A 128 -1.68 6.12 -1.51
CA LEU A 128 -0.46 6.35 -2.29
C LEU A 128 0.27 5.05 -2.62
N ARG A 129 0.30 4.11 -1.67
CA ARG A 129 0.89 2.79 -1.87
C ARG A 129 0.05 1.94 -2.82
N CYS A 130 -1.27 1.90 -2.67
CA CYS A 130 -2.19 1.23 -3.60
C CYS A 130 -1.99 1.72 -5.04
N TYR A 131 -1.99 3.04 -5.25
CA TYR A 131 -1.69 3.63 -6.55
C TYR A 131 -0.32 3.20 -7.10
N THR A 132 0.72 3.22 -6.24
CA THR A 132 2.07 2.85 -6.66
C THR A 132 2.15 1.38 -7.07
N LEU A 133 1.43 0.50 -6.40
CA LEU A 133 1.35 -0.93 -6.70
C LEU A 133 0.58 -1.15 -8.00
N ASN A 134 -0.63 -0.60 -8.12
CA ASN A 134 -1.47 -0.73 -9.31
C ASN A 134 -0.76 -0.24 -10.57
N ARG A 135 -0.15 0.94 -10.50
CA ARG A 135 0.61 1.52 -11.62
C ARG A 135 1.80 0.67 -12.07
N ARG A 136 2.31 -0.24 -11.23
CA ARG A 136 3.45 -1.12 -11.53
C ARG A 136 3.03 -2.52 -11.89
N ALA A 137 1.78 -2.83 -11.79
CA ALA A 137 1.22 -4.11 -12.19
C ALA A 137 1.28 -4.29 -13.71
N LEU A 138 1.36 -5.52 -14.16
CA LEU A 138 1.27 -5.88 -15.57
C LEU A 138 -0.16 -5.74 -16.09
N ALA A 139 -1.13 -6.05 -15.23
CA ALA A 139 -2.55 -5.93 -15.48
C ALA A 139 -3.20 -5.15 -14.32
N PRO A 140 -3.09 -3.78 -14.32
CA PRO A 140 -3.66 -2.98 -13.24
C PRO A 140 -5.17 -3.20 -13.12
N VAL A 141 -5.67 -3.30 -11.87
CA VAL A 141 -7.11 -3.36 -11.58
C VAL A 141 -7.75 -1.98 -11.82
N GLN A 142 -9.07 -1.95 -12.03
CA GLN A 142 -9.84 -0.70 -12.11
C GLN A 142 -9.93 -0.09 -10.71
N PHE A 143 -9.01 0.82 -10.40
CA PHE A 143 -8.87 1.42 -9.08
C PHE A 143 -9.68 2.71 -8.96
N SER A 144 -10.54 2.78 -7.97
CA SER A 144 -11.31 3.98 -7.64
C SER A 144 -11.25 4.31 -6.15
N VAL A 145 -11.62 5.55 -5.85
CA VAL A 145 -11.77 6.07 -4.47
C VAL A 145 -13.10 6.81 -4.44
N THR A 146 -14.02 6.35 -3.61
CA THR A 146 -15.39 6.90 -3.46
C THR A 146 -15.56 7.63 -2.14
N GLY A 147 -16.57 8.52 -2.03
CA GLY A 147 -16.74 9.36 -0.85
C GLY A 147 -15.56 10.34 -0.63
N PHE A 148 -14.82 10.65 -1.70
CA PHE A 148 -13.60 11.46 -1.64
C PHE A 148 -13.91 12.94 -1.44
N SER A 149 -14.01 13.34 -0.18
CA SER A 149 -14.36 14.71 0.23
C SER A 149 -13.70 15.08 1.56
N GLY A 150 -14.04 16.22 2.14
CA GLY A 150 -13.68 16.59 3.50
C GLY A 150 -12.17 16.62 3.80
N LYS A 151 -11.82 16.13 4.98
CA LYS A 151 -10.43 16.14 5.49
C LYS A 151 -9.50 15.22 4.69
N SER A 152 -9.99 14.08 4.24
CA SER A 152 -9.22 13.14 3.43
C SER A 152 -8.80 13.76 2.10
N LYS A 153 -9.68 14.51 1.44
CA LYS A 153 -9.36 15.26 0.24
C LYS A 153 -8.33 16.34 0.52
N GLN A 154 -8.51 17.15 1.58
CA GLN A 154 -7.55 18.18 1.99
C GLN A 154 -6.15 17.61 2.28
N GLU A 155 -6.08 16.43 2.90
CA GLU A 155 -4.79 15.77 3.14
C GLU A 155 -4.17 15.25 1.84
N MET A 156 -4.97 14.74 0.90
CA MET A 156 -4.51 14.30 -0.41
C MET A 156 -3.96 15.47 -1.25
N GLU A 157 -4.55 16.66 -1.15
CA GLU A 157 -4.13 17.87 -1.88
C GLU A 157 -2.70 18.31 -1.53
N LYS A 158 -2.17 17.88 -0.38
CA LYS A 158 -0.74 18.08 -0.05
C LYS A 158 0.22 17.28 -0.95
N HIS A 159 -0.31 16.35 -1.73
CA HIS A 159 0.44 15.54 -2.69
C HIS A 159 0.25 16.08 -4.10
N ASN A 160 1.17 16.91 -4.55
CA ASN A 160 1.12 17.53 -5.88
C ASN A 160 0.98 16.49 -7.00
N GLY A 161 0.05 16.73 -7.92
CA GLY A 161 -0.13 15.95 -9.13
C GLY A 161 -0.97 14.67 -8.97
N TYR A 162 -1.68 14.47 -7.84
CA TYR A 162 -2.57 13.33 -7.67
C TYR A 162 -3.73 13.34 -8.66
N GLN A 163 -4.15 14.52 -9.12
CA GLN A 163 -5.21 14.70 -10.12
C GLN A 163 -4.89 14.04 -11.48
N HIS A 164 -3.59 13.79 -11.75
CA HIS A 164 -3.11 13.13 -12.97
C HIS A 164 -2.81 11.64 -12.77
N TRP A 165 -3.19 11.09 -11.64
CA TRP A 165 -3.04 9.66 -11.40
C TRP A 165 -4.10 8.88 -12.16
N ASP A 166 -3.73 7.69 -12.58
CA ASP A 166 -4.64 6.71 -13.13
C ASP A 166 -5.42 6.06 -11.97
N VAL A 167 -6.38 6.81 -11.42
CA VAL A 167 -7.28 6.45 -10.31
C VAL A 167 -8.56 7.26 -10.50
N ASN A 168 -9.70 6.63 -10.37
CA ASN A 168 -11.01 7.29 -10.46
C ASN A 168 -11.40 7.86 -9.09
N PHE A 169 -11.20 9.16 -8.87
CA PHE A 169 -11.63 9.86 -7.66
C PHE A 169 -13.07 10.33 -7.79
N GLN A 170 -13.97 9.84 -6.93
CA GLN A 170 -15.39 10.14 -6.90
C GLN A 170 -15.78 10.78 -5.57
N SER A 171 -16.49 11.91 -5.61
CA SER A 171 -17.04 12.53 -4.38
C SER A 171 -18.28 11.80 -3.88
N GLN A 172 -18.99 11.09 -4.78
CA GLN A 172 -20.16 10.30 -4.48
C GLN A 172 -19.80 9.05 -3.67
N SER A 173 -20.78 8.52 -2.96
CA SER A 173 -20.70 7.23 -2.28
C SER A 173 -20.55 6.08 -3.27
N TYR A 174 -19.91 5.00 -2.87
CA TYR A 174 -19.86 3.78 -3.68
C TYR A 174 -21.24 3.24 -4.06
N LEU A 175 -22.28 3.50 -3.24
CA LEU A 175 -23.67 3.13 -3.52
C LEU A 175 -24.31 3.95 -4.65
N GLU A 176 -23.82 5.17 -4.88
CA GLU A 176 -24.29 6.05 -5.96
C GLU A 176 -23.51 5.80 -7.25
N VAL A 177 -22.26 5.37 -7.13
CA VAL A 177 -21.37 5.14 -8.29
C VAL A 177 -21.60 3.77 -8.91
N TYR A 178 -21.91 2.74 -8.10
CA TYR A 178 -22.01 1.35 -8.55
C TYR A 178 -23.38 0.75 -8.28
N ASP A 179 -23.78 -0.20 -9.11
CA ASP A 179 -24.98 -1.02 -8.88
C ASP A 179 -24.80 -1.85 -7.60
N SER A 180 -25.74 -1.73 -6.66
CA SER A 180 -25.73 -2.42 -5.37
C SER A 180 -25.61 -3.94 -5.49
N LYS A 181 -26.16 -4.53 -6.57
CA LYS A 181 -26.08 -5.97 -6.85
C LYS A 181 -24.68 -6.44 -7.22
N LYS A 182 -23.82 -5.52 -7.66
CA LYS A 182 -22.43 -5.81 -8.08
C LYS A 182 -21.41 -5.47 -6.98
N ILE A 183 -21.85 -4.95 -5.84
CA ILE A 183 -20.96 -4.55 -4.75
C ILE A 183 -20.71 -5.75 -3.83
N ILE A 184 -19.42 -5.96 -3.50
CA ILE A 184 -18.98 -6.84 -2.42
C ILE A 184 -18.14 -6.00 -1.46
N TYR A 185 -18.69 -5.70 -0.28
CA TYR A 185 -17.97 -4.96 0.76
C TYR A 185 -17.07 -5.91 1.55
N LEU A 186 -15.76 -5.61 1.57
CA LEU A 186 -14.75 -6.43 2.22
C LEU A 186 -14.66 -6.11 3.70
N THR A 187 -14.89 -7.12 4.53
CA THR A 187 -14.81 -6.99 5.99
C THR A 187 -14.35 -8.31 6.62
N SER A 188 -13.48 -8.23 7.63
CA SER A 188 -12.99 -9.40 8.36
C SER A 188 -14.06 -10.12 9.18
N GLU A 189 -15.17 -9.45 9.45
CA GLU A 189 -16.26 -9.95 10.30
C GLU A 189 -17.35 -10.70 9.49
N SER A 190 -17.22 -10.76 8.17
CA SER A 190 -18.17 -11.50 7.32
C SER A 190 -18.01 -13.01 7.46
N ASP A 191 -19.13 -13.74 7.48
CA ASP A 191 -19.14 -15.19 7.39
C ASP A 191 -18.87 -15.70 5.96
N ASN A 192 -19.20 -14.87 4.96
CA ASN A 192 -18.96 -15.18 3.56
C ASN A 192 -17.48 -15.05 3.22
N VAL A 193 -16.94 -16.02 2.49
CA VAL A 193 -15.53 -16.06 2.08
C VAL A 193 -15.43 -15.91 0.58
N ILE A 194 -14.52 -15.05 0.10
CA ILE A 194 -14.23 -14.94 -1.33
C ILE A 194 -13.38 -16.13 -1.76
N ASP A 195 -13.83 -16.87 -2.74
CA ASP A 195 -13.03 -17.94 -3.37
C ASP A 195 -12.31 -17.44 -4.62
N THR A 196 -13.00 -16.68 -5.46
CA THR A 196 -12.46 -16.13 -6.72
C THR A 196 -12.87 -14.68 -6.88
N LEU A 197 -12.04 -13.90 -7.60
CA LEU A 197 -12.36 -12.54 -7.99
C LEU A 197 -13.05 -12.57 -9.36
N GLN A 198 -14.16 -11.88 -9.48
CA GLN A 198 -14.95 -11.79 -10.70
C GLN A 198 -14.92 -10.37 -11.25
N GLU A 199 -14.85 -10.21 -12.56
CA GLU A 199 -14.71 -8.89 -13.22
C GLU A 199 -15.99 -8.06 -13.15
N ASP A 200 -17.14 -8.71 -13.01
CA ASP A 200 -18.45 -8.03 -12.93
C ASP A 200 -18.73 -7.39 -11.57
N PHE A 201 -17.88 -7.65 -10.56
CA PHE A 201 -18.07 -7.16 -9.21
C PHE A 201 -17.10 -6.03 -8.86
N VAL A 202 -17.56 -5.21 -7.92
CA VAL A 202 -16.83 -4.11 -7.31
C VAL A 202 -16.48 -4.48 -5.87
N TYR A 203 -15.21 -4.62 -5.59
CA TYR A 203 -14.71 -4.94 -4.24
C TYR A 203 -14.43 -3.66 -3.48
N VAL A 204 -15.24 -3.40 -2.44
CA VAL A 204 -15.13 -2.18 -1.63
C VAL A 204 -14.28 -2.45 -0.39
N ILE A 205 -13.27 -1.63 -0.18
CA ILE A 205 -12.42 -1.65 1.01
C ILE A 205 -12.75 -0.41 1.85
N GLY A 206 -13.12 -0.59 3.10
CA GLY A 206 -13.35 0.54 4.02
C GLY A 206 -12.07 1.35 4.24
N GLY A 207 -12.12 2.64 3.95
CA GLY A 207 -11.02 3.59 4.12
C GLY A 207 -10.88 4.04 5.59
N LEU A 208 -10.84 3.11 6.52
CA LEU A 208 -10.81 3.36 7.95
C LEU A 208 -9.46 2.94 8.56
N VAL A 209 -8.78 3.88 9.21
CA VAL A 209 -7.54 3.65 9.96
C VAL A 209 -7.79 4.02 11.42
N ASP A 210 -8.29 3.07 12.19
CA ASP A 210 -8.77 3.26 13.57
C ASP A 210 -8.08 2.36 14.60
N HIS A 211 -7.04 1.64 14.20
CA HIS A 211 -6.38 0.61 15.03
C HIS A 211 -7.36 -0.47 15.56
N ASN A 212 -8.42 -0.74 14.81
CA ASN A 212 -9.49 -1.70 15.12
C ASN A 212 -10.34 -1.29 16.35
N GLN A 213 -10.56 -0.01 16.55
CA GLN A 213 -11.47 0.52 17.58
C GLN A 213 -12.94 0.34 17.16
N GLN A 214 -13.25 0.52 15.89
CA GLN A 214 -14.60 0.39 15.31
C GLN A 214 -14.81 -1.04 14.76
N LYS A 215 -14.70 -2.05 15.65
CA LYS A 215 -14.86 -3.45 15.25
C LYS A 215 -16.28 -3.69 14.71
N GLY A 216 -16.38 -4.34 13.55
CA GLY A 216 -17.65 -4.68 12.92
C GLY A 216 -18.31 -3.57 12.11
N LEU A 217 -17.83 -2.31 12.19
CA LEU A 217 -18.46 -1.17 11.53
C LEU A 217 -18.67 -1.39 10.02
N CYS A 218 -17.65 -1.83 9.29
CA CYS A 218 -17.75 -2.09 7.85
C CYS A 218 -18.78 -3.20 7.53
N HIS A 219 -18.91 -4.19 8.41
CA HIS A 219 -19.92 -5.25 8.27
C HIS A 219 -21.33 -4.70 8.48
N GLU A 220 -21.54 -3.92 9.53
CA GLU A 220 -22.83 -3.27 9.81
C GLU A 220 -23.25 -2.33 8.67
N LEU A 221 -22.32 -1.55 8.11
CA LEU A 221 -22.60 -0.66 6.99
C LEU A 221 -23.02 -1.43 5.75
N ALA A 222 -22.36 -2.54 5.43
CA ALA A 222 -22.74 -3.39 4.31
C ALA A 222 -24.14 -4.00 4.50
N GLN A 223 -24.46 -4.47 5.71
CA GLN A 223 -25.78 -4.99 6.05
C GLN A 223 -26.87 -3.90 5.95
N LYS A 224 -26.62 -2.71 6.53
CA LYS A 224 -27.56 -1.57 6.45
C LYS A 224 -27.80 -1.11 5.01
N ALA A 225 -26.76 -1.17 4.17
CA ALA A 225 -26.85 -0.83 2.75
C ALA A 225 -27.44 -1.96 1.90
N ASN A 226 -27.70 -3.12 2.50
CA ASN A 226 -28.20 -4.33 1.81
C ASN A 226 -27.32 -4.70 0.59
N VAL A 227 -26.00 -4.62 0.74
CA VAL A 227 -25.02 -5.07 -0.25
C VAL A 227 -24.33 -6.35 0.20
N ALA A 228 -23.84 -7.13 -0.77
CA ALA A 228 -23.07 -8.34 -0.44
C ALA A 228 -21.79 -7.96 0.31
N HIS A 229 -21.38 -8.80 1.23
CA HIS A 229 -20.14 -8.64 2.00
C HIS A 229 -19.39 -9.96 2.10
N ALA A 230 -18.06 -9.89 2.16
CA ALA A 230 -17.23 -11.07 2.27
C ALA A 230 -15.89 -10.76 2.97
N ARG A 231 -15.22 -11.82 3.44
CA ARG A 231 -13.84 -11.76 3.96
C ARG A 231 -12.87 -12.45 3.01
N LEU A 232 -11.60 -12.09 3.11
CA LEU A 232 -10.52 -12.81 2.44
C LEU A 232 -10.34 -14.22 3.04
N PRO A 233 -9.96 -15.23 2.23
CA PRO A 233 -9.86 -16.63 2.65
C PRO A 233 -8.62 -16.94 3.48
N LEU A 234 -8.23 -16.05 4.41
CA LEU A 234 -7.01 -16.20 5.22
C LEU A 234 -6.98 -17.53 5.97
N ASP A 235 -8.11 -17.93 6.54
CA ASP A 235 -8.24 -19.14 7.36
C ASP A 235 -8.14 -20.43 6.56
N LYS A 236 -8.41 -20.37 5.25
CA LYS A 236 -8.28 -21.54 4.36
C LYS A 236 -6.82 -21.86 4.03
N PHE A 237 -5.96 -20.84 4.04
CA PHE A 237 -4.58 -20.96 3.53
C PHE A 237 -3.51 -20.74 4.57
N LEU A 238 -3.82 -20.02 5.66
CA LEU A 238 -2.80 -19.64 6.64
C LEU A 238 -3.23 -19.95 8.08
N LYS A 239 -2.27 -20.47 8.83
CA LYS A 239 -2.34 -20.54 10.29
C LYS A 239 -1.69 -19.28 10.87
N MET A 240 -2.47 -18.47 11.58
CA MET A 240 -2.00 -17.22 12.18
C MET A 240 -2.42 -17.13 13.65
N LYS A 241 -1.48 -16.78 14.53
CA LYS A 241 -1.75 -16.46 15.94
C LYS A 241 -2.19 -15.00 16.14
N SER A 242 -1.90 -14.14 15.18
CA SER A 242 -2.20 -12.71 15.24
C SER A 242 -3.60 -12.37 14.69
N ARG A 243 -4.06 -11.14 14.98
CA ARG A 243 -5.34 -10.63 14.45
C ARG A 243 -5.38 -10.69 12.91
N LYS A 244 -6.49 -11.13 12.35
CA LYS A 244 -6.72 -11.28 10.89
C LYS A 244 -7.08 -9.97 10.18
N VAL A 245 -7.17 -8.86 10.93
CA VAL A 245 -7.39 -7.52 10.36
C VAL A 245 -6.14 -7.08 9.62
N LEU A 246 -6.33 -6.64 8.38
CA LEU A 246 -5.28 -6.16 7.48
C LEU A 246 -5.44 -4.66 7.23
N THR A 247 -4.35 -4.01 6.82
CA THR A 247 -4.38 -2.63 6.37
C THR A 247 -4.93 -2.54 4.95
N ILE A 248 -5.47 -1.39 4.57
CA ILE A 248 -6.08 -1.15 3.26
C ILE A 248 -5.12 -1.51 2.13
N ASP A 249 -3.87 -1.07 2.24
CA ASP A 249 -2.83 -1.34 1.26
C ASP A 249 -2.47 -2.83 1.15
N HIS A 250 -2.51 -3.59 2.26
CA HIS A 250 -2.31 -5.04 2.21
C HIS A 250 -3.49 -5.74 1.53
N VAL A 251 -4.74 -5.37 1.86
CA VAL A 251 -5.92 -5.94 1.20
C VAL A 251 -5.85 -5.67 -0.30
N PHE A 252 -5.59 -4.43 -0.69
CA PHE A 252 -5.46 -4.04 -2.09
C PHE A 252 -4.34 -4.82 -2.81
N GLU A 253 -3.16 -4.94 -2.20
CA GLU A 253 -2.02 -5.66 -2.79
C GLU A 253 -2.33 -7.15 -2.97
N ILE A 254 -3.01 -7.79 -2.00
CA ILE A 254 -3.43 -9.19 -2.10
C ILE A 254 -4.39 -9.38 -3.28
N LEU A 255 -5.43 -8.54 -3.40
CA LEU A 255 -6.37 -8.61 -4.53
C LEU A 255 -5.62 -8.45 -5.86
N LEU A 256 -4.73 -7.47 -5.96
CA LEU A 256 -3.92 -7.22 -7.16
C LEU A 256 -3.07 -8.44 -7.53
N ARG A 257 -2.42 -9.11 -6.56
CA ARG A 257 -1.63 -10.32 -6.81
C ARG A 257 -2.49 -11.47 -7.31
N VAL A 258 -3.66 -11.64 -6.74
CA VAL A 258 -4.60 -12.69 -7.16
C VAL A 258 -5.11 -12.43 -8.57
N THR A 259 -5.39 -11.17 -8.96
CA THR A 259 -5.76 -10.84 -10.35
C THR A 259 -4.60 -11.03 -11.34
N GLU A 260 -3.33 -10.99 -10.88
CA GLU A 260 -2.16 -11.34 -11.67
C GLU A 260 -1.96 -12.87 -11.82
N GLY A 261 -2.85 -13.71 -11.26
CA GLY A 261 -2.81 -15.17 -11.34
C GLY A 261 -2.02 -15.85 -10.23
N ILE A 262 -1.61 -15.11 -9.19
CA ILE A 262 -0.94 -15.67 -8.02
C ILE A 262 -1.99 -16.33 -7.11
N THR A 263 -1.66 -17.48 -6.53
CA THR A 263 -2.55 -18.17 -5.59
C THR A 263 -2.82 -17.32 -4.34
N TRP A 264 -3.97 -17.51 -3.69
CA TRP A 264 -4.27 -16.81 -2.44
C TRP A 264 -3.17 -17.01 -1.38
N GLN A 265 -2.68 -18.25 -1.24
CA GLN A 265 -1.62 -18.58 -0.29
C GLN A 265 -0.35 -17.79 -0.55
N ASP A 266 0.13 -17.78 -1.79
CA ASP A 266 1.35 -17.07 -2.17
C ASP A 266 1.18 -15.56 -2.06
N ALA A 267 0.02 -15.03 -2.46
CA ALA A 267 -0.30 -13.61 -2.31
C ALA A 267 -0.25 -13.18 -0.84
N PHE A 268 -0.83 -13.96 0.06
CA PHE A 268 -0.75 -13.70 1.50
C PHE A 268 0.68 -13.74 2.04
N LEU A 269 1.45 -14.77 1.69
CA LEU A 269 2.83 -14.92 2.16
C LEU A 269 3.75 -13.80 1.66
N GLN A 270 3.52 -13.31 0.44
CA GLN A 270 4.29 -12.19 -0.12
C GLN A 270 3.95 -10.84 0.51
N VAL A 271 2.70 -10.61 0.89
CA VAL A 271 2.20 -9.31 1.33
C VAL A 271 2.23 -9.16 2.85
N LEU A 272 1.93 -10.23 3.57
CA LEU A 272 1.84 -10.15 5.03
C LEU A 272 3.22 -9.94 5.66
N PRO A 273 3.35 -8.99 6.60
CA PRO A 273 4.63 -8.76 7.27
C PRO A 273 4.99 -9.96 8.17
N LEU A 274 6.29 -10.28 8.25
CA LEU A 274 6.84 -11.39 9.05
C LEU A 274 6.36 -11.39 10.52
N ARG A 275 6.12 -10.21 11.10
CA ARG A 275 5.58 -10.07 12.48
C ARG A 275 4.20 -10.72 12.69
N LYS A 276 3.49 -11.04 11.61
CA LYS A 276 2.19 -11.73 11.67
C LYS A 276 2.35 -13.22 11.91
N ASN A 277 3.57 -13.76 11.75
CA ASN A 277 3.88 -15.19 11.89
C ASN A 277 2.84 -16.06 11.17
N ALA A 278 2.60 -15.71 9.91
CA ALA A 278 1.69 -16.45 9.04
C ALA A 278 2.44 -17.67 8.49
N GLU A 279 1.95 -18.85 8.81
CA GLU A 279 2.46 -20.11 8.31
C GLU A 279 1.48 -20.71 7.31
N PRO A 280 1.94 -21.28 6.18
CA PRO A 280 1.05 -21.95 5.25
C PRO A 280 0.37 -23.14 5.93
N MET A 281 -0.90 -23.35 5.62
CA MET A 281 -1.55 -24.60 5.99
C MET A 281 -1.05 -25.68 5.02
N SER A 282 -0.51 -26.77 5.56
CA SER A 282 -0.17 -27.95 4.77
C SER A 282 -1.43 -28.47 4.09
N SER A 283 -1.39 -28.54 2.75
CA SER A 283 -2.46 -29.18 2.00
C SER A 283 -2.65 -30.62 2.47
N PRO A 284 -3.89 -31.13 2.59
CA PRO A 284 -4.11 -32.52 2.99
C PRO A 284 -3.63 -33.58 1.98
N GLU A 285 -3.01 -33.18 0.86
CA GLU A 285 -2.56 -34.07 -0.21
C GLU A 285 -1.14 -34.67 -0.03
N ASN A 286 -0.44 -34.41 1.05
CA ASN A 286 0.84 -35.06 1.37
C ASN A 286 0.74 -35.88 2.68
N VAL A 287 -0.16 -36.86 2.69
CA VAL A 287 0.03 -38.03 3.54
C VAL A 287 0.98 -38.94 2.78
N PRO A 288 2.18 -39.23 3.30
CA PRO A 288 3.03 -40.28 2.70
C PRO A 288 2.20 -41.57 2.72
N SER A 289 2.01 -42.19 1.58
CA SER A 289 1.45 -43.53 1.50
C SER A 289 2.41 -44.42 2.31
N GLU A 290 1.97 -44.81 3.51
CA GLU A 290 2.60 -45.90 4.24
C GLU A 290 2.61 -47.10 3.30
N THR A 291 3.79 -47.45 2.85
CA THR A 291 4.07 -48.73 2.18
C THR A 291 3.78 -49.83 3.20
N VAL A 292 2.61 -50.44 3.06
CA VAL A 292 2.29 -51.69 3.75
C VAL A 292 3.22 -52.74 3.15
N THR A 293 4.31 -53.01 3.84
CA THR A 293 5.13 -54.19 3.59
C THR A 293 4.36 -55.39 4.12
N LEU A 294 3.79 -56.20 3.23
CA LEU A 294 3.26 -57.51 3.54
C LEU A 294 4.48 -58.42 3.85
N ASP A 295 4.68 -58.68 5.09
CA ASP A 295 5.57 -59.78 5.53
C ASP A 295 4.92 -61.13 5.20
N VAL A 296 5.41 -61.73 4.10
CA VAL A 296 5.15 -63.15 3.80
C VAL A 296 6.28 -63.96 4.40
N THR A 297 6.14 -64.35 5.64
CA THR A 297 6.93 -65.41 6.27
C THR A 297 6.04 -66.63 6.48
N GLY A 298 5.90 -67.42 5.41
CA GLY A 298 5.37 -68.80 5.53
C GLY A 298 6.53 -69.75 5.83
N SER A 299 6.60 -70.23 7.04
CA SER A 299 7.44 -71.39 7.38
C SER A 299 6.72 -72.70 7.01
N PRO A 300 7.43 -73.68 6.41
CA PRO A 300 6.84 -74.97 6.09
C PRO A 300 6.74 -75.88 7.32
N GLU A 301 5.54 -76.37 7.59
CA GLU A 301 5.30 -77.46 8.56
C GLU A 301 5.93 -78.76 8.06
N LYS A 302 6.72 -79.36 8.92
CA LYS A 302 7.22 -80.71 8.76
C LYS A 302 6.10 -81.70 9.11
N MET A 303 5.71 -82.51 8.10
CA MET A 303 5.02 -83.77 8.32
C MET A 303 5.96 -84.76 8.96
N ASP A 304 5.65 -85.22 10.15
CA ASP A 304 6.13 -86.46 10.75
C ASP A 304 5.04 -87.51 10.77
N SER A 305 5.41 -88.62 10.10
CA SER A 305 4.63 -89.88 10.05
C SER A 305 4.69 -90.64 11.39
N LYS A 306 3.56 -90.98 11.93
CA LYS A 306 3.25 -92.36 12.34
C LYS A 306 1.76 -92.45 12.73
#